data_c06a87c5662e4dce0fe2208220c27f6b
#
_entry.id   c06a87c5662e4dce0fe2208220c27f6b
#
_cell.length_a   1.000
_cell.length_b   1.000
_cell.length_c   1.000
_cell.angle_alpha   90.00
_cell.angle_beta   90.00
_cell.angle_gamma   90.00
#
_symmetry.space_group_name_H-M   'P 1'
#
loop_
_entity.id
_entity.type
_entity.pdbx_description
1 polymer ?
#
loop_
_entity_poly.entity_id
_entity_poly.type
_entity_poly.pdbx_seq_one_letter_code
_entity_poly.pdbx_strand_id
1 'polypeptide(L)'
;MTQSLVSGTIPSLGILEEVDDVLVIKARIVRAALELEVMPAVAAGHRDAETIARATGCSLAGMRILLDGLCALGLLHWSDGAYSLTPTAEAYLVPGKPTYCAPMFLDDLRAWDHFTDNIRTGQVRTDYASADATGLWAAFAASRLLTWPDDLAVYRARWSALGVTASSMPGARVLDVGCGPATASLVLALDDPTATVAGIDRGPVVEVAGRLAEAMGVASRASFVAGDVTTLQRLDGPFDVAFFGWVLHFLDPVDIGSTLRQVHRLLAPTGRIVILEILPTPGVFDDPDQYLTAAWLFNVARRGRVYTFEEYAAMLSEAGFGPARRLEGAPWLQAMRS
;
A
#
# COMPACT_ATOMS: atom_id res chain seq x y z
N MET A 1 34.67 -23.07 47.82
CA MET A 1 34.84 -23.28 46.34
C MET A 1 33.67 -22.72 45.64
N THR A 2 33.72 -21.42 45.34
CA THR A 2 32.71 -20.72 44.52
C THR A 2 33.21 -20.72 43.10
N GLN A 3 32.55 -21.49 42.22
CA GLN A 3 32.81 -21.50 40.82
C GLN A 3 32.48 -20.12 40.23
N SER A 4 33.47 -19.54 39.62
CA SER A 4 33.39 -18.40 38.69
C SER A 4 32.43 -18.73 37.58
N LEU A 5 31.25 -18.10 37.59
CA LEU A 5 30.38 -18.04 36.44
C LEU A 5 31.04 -17.12 35.39
N VAL A 6 31.24 -17.69 34.27
CA VAL A 6 31.82 -17.22 33.02
C VAL A 6 31.52 -15.75 32.75
N SER A 7 32.57 -14.93 32.55
CA SER A 7 32.46 -13.58 32.01
C SER A 7 32.22 -13.65 30.48
N GLY A 8 31.03 -14.09 30.11
CA GLY A 8 30.51 -13.88 28.77
C GLY A 8 29.55 -12.69 28.83
N THR A 9 29.71 -11.73 27.95
CA THR A 9 28.72 -10.66 27.73
C THR A 9 27.38 -11.37 27.48
N ILE A 10 26.42 -11.20 28.39
CA ILE A 10 25.06 -11.72 28.20
C ILE A 10 24.52 -10.96 26.99
N PRO A 11 24.11 -11.61 25.90
CA PRO A 11 23.49 -10.93 24.77
C PRO A 11 22.24 -10.17 25.25
N SER A 12 22.05 -8.95 24.77
CA SER A 12 20.79 -8.24 25.03
C SER A 12 19.66 -8.97 24.32
N LEU A 13 18.43 -8.85 24.83
CA LEU A 13 17.26 -9.42 24.17
C LEU A 13 17.00 -8.76 22.80
N GLY A 14 17.53 -7.51 22.61
CA GLY A 14 17.42 -6.80 21.32
C GLY A 14 15.98 -6.72 20.85
N ILE A 15 15.72 -7.15 19.59
CA ILE A 15 14.38 -7.10 19.00
C ILE A 15 13.33 -7.89 19.82
N LEU A 16 13.71 -8.86 20.63
CA LEU A 16 12.75 -9.62 21.44
C LEU A 16 12.10 -8.75 22.52
N GLU A 17 12.79 -7.72 23.02
CA GLU A 17 12.20 -6.73 23.96
C GLU A 17 11.15 -5.86 23.23
N GLU A 18 11.35 -5.55 21.93
CA GLU A 18 10.40 -4.77 21.14
C GLU A 18 9.17 -5.59 20.76
N VAL A 19 9.32 -6.89 20.55
CA VAL A 19 8.20 -7.80 20.19
C VAL A 19 7.32 -8.09 21.39
N ASP A 20 7.87 -8.06 22.62
CA ASP A 20 7.21 -8.61 23.79
C ASP A 20 5.97 -7.79 24.23
N ASP A 21 5.95 -6.46 24.15
CA ASP A 21 4.88 -5.73 24.83
C ASP A 21 4.05 -4.77 23.94
N VAL A 22 4.67 -3.82 23.26
CA VAL A 22 3.92 -2.64 22.82
C VAL A 22 3.28 -2.82 21.45
N LEU A 23 3.99 -3.43 20.50
CA LEU A 23 3.47 -3.56 19.11
C LEU A 23 2.33 -4.56 19.03
N VAL A 24 2.46 -5.70 19.70
CA VAL A 24 1.41 -6.74 19.74
C VAL A 24 0.17 -6.21 20.44
N ILE A 25 0.33 -5.52 21.58
CA ILE A 25 -0.80 -4.93 22.34
C ILE A 25 -1.53 -3.90 21.48
N LYS A 26 -0.82 -2.98 20.80
CA LYS A 26 -1.43 -1.97 19.93
C LYS A 26 -2.26 -2.63 18.82
N ALA A 27 -1.69 -3.61 18.13
CA ALA A 27 -2.38 -4.33 17.07
C ALA A 27 -3.64 -5.05 17.57
N ARG A 28 -3.57 -5.67 18.76
CA ARG A 28 -4.72 -6.38 19.37
C ARG A 28 -5.81 -5.43 19.84
N ILE A 29 -5.47 -4.26 20.40
CA ILE A 29 -6.44 -3.21 20.77
C ILE A 29 -7.18 -2.72 19.51
N VAL A 30 -6.44 -2.37 18.44
CA VAL A 30 -7.05 -1.90 17.19
C VAL A 30 -7.94 -2.98 16.60
N ARG A 31 -7.46 -4.22 16.51
CA ARG A 31 -8.25 -5.35 16.00
C ARG A 31 -9.54 -5.55 16.78
N ALA A 32 -9.47 -5.60 18.11
CA ALA A 32 -10.66 -5.75 18.95
C ALA A 32 -11.66 -4.60 18.73
N ALA A 33 -11.19 -3.37 18.62
CA ALA A 33 -12.05 -2.23 18.38
C ALA A 33 -12.76 -2.28 17.02
N LEU A 34 -12.07 -2.77 15.98
CA LEU A 34 -12.65 -2.97 14.65
C LEU A 34 -13.64 -4.15 14.63
N GLU A 35 -13.30 -5.27 15.22
CA GLU A 35 -14.17 -6.46 15.31
C GLU A 35 -15.45 -6.20 16.12
N LEU A 36 -15.37 -5.36 17.14
CA LEU A 36 -16.46 -5.00 18.03
C LEU A 36 -17.21 -3.73 17.59
N GLU A 37 -16.84 -3.16 16.43
CA GLU A 37 -17.49 -1.95 15.87
C GLU A 37 -17.55 -0.76 16.84
N VAL A 38 -16.49 -0.57 17.65
CA VAL A 38 -16.46 0.49 18.69
C VAL A 38 -16.57 1.89 18.06
N MET A 39 -15.87 2.15 16.95
CA MET A 39 -15.92 3.46 16.28
C MET A 39 -17.30 3.81 15.74
N PRO A 40 -18.02 2.89 15.06
CA PRO A 40 -19.42 3.08 14.68
C PRO A 40 -20.33 3.37 15.89
N ALA A 41 -20.15 2.67 17.01
CA ALA A 41 -20.95 2.90 18.21
C ALA A 41 -20.76 4.32 18.79
N VAL A 42 -19.49 4.78 18.86
CA VAL A 42 -19.19 6.16 19.31
C VAL A 42 -19.74 7.19 18.32
N ALA A 43 -19.61 6.95 17.00
CA ALA A 43 -20.18 7.80 15.96
C ALA A 43 -21.71 7.90 16.04
N ALA A 44 -22.39 6.82 16.47
CA ALA A 44 -23.85 6.78 16.70
C ALA A 44 -24.29 7.53 17.96
N GLY A 45 -23.36 8.10 18.74
CA GLY A 45 -23.65 8.94 19.91
C GLY A 45 -23.58 8.23 21.26
N HIS A 46 -23.13 6.98 21.31
CA HIS A 46 -22.78 6.33 22.58
C HIS A 46 -21.47 6.91 23.10
N ARG A 47 -21.49 7.54 24.29
CA ARG A 47 -20.34 8.33 24.76
C ARG A 47 -19.73 7.88 26.08
N ASP A 48 -20.38 6.98 26.79
CA ASP A 48 -19.88 6.40 28.03
C ASP A 48 -19.64 4.89 27.87
N ALA A 49 -18.78 4.34 28.72
CA ALA A 49 -18.39 2.93 28.59
C ALA A 49 -19.55 1.95 28.73
N GLU A 50 -20.61 2.29 29.48
CA GLU A 50 -21.76 1.42 29.67
C GLU A 50 -22.63 1.37 28.42
N THR A 51 -22.95 2.51 27.82
CA THR A 51 -23.74 2.57 26.58
C THR A 51 -22.99 1.98 25.39
N ILE A 52 -21.67 2.20 25.28
CA ILE A 52 -20.84 1.56 24.25
C ILE A 52 -20.79 0.05 24.45
N ALA A 53 -20.54 -0.43 25.67
CA ALA A 53 -20.51 -1.87 25.97
C ALA A 53 -21.85 -2.55 25.63
N ARG A 54 -22.97 -1.90 25.95
CA ARG A 54 -24.30 -2.42 25.61
C ARG A 54 -24.55 -2.46 24.10
N ALA A 55 -24.17 -1.39 23.39
CA ALA A 55 -24.32 -1.31 21.94
C ALA A 55 -23.49 -2.36 21.19
N THR A 56 -22.31 -2.71 21.71
CA THR A 56 -21.37 -3.68 21.11
C THR A 56 -21.50 -5.11 21.69
N GLY A 57 -22.41 -5.32 22.64
CA GLY A 57 -22.61 -6.64 23.28
C GLY A 57 -21.46 -7.08 24.19
N CYS A 58 -20.68 -6.15 24.73
CA CYS A 58 -19.47 -6.42 25.51
C CYS A 58 -19.69 -6.25 27.01
N SER A 59 -18.78 -6.82 27.82
CA SER A 59 -18.71 -6.57 29.25
C SER A 59 -18.24 -5.12 29.52
N LEU A 60 -18.84 -4.46 30.53
CA LEU A 60 -18.42 -3.10 30.90
C LEU A 60 -16.94 -3.03 31.32
N ALA A 61 -16.44 -4.03 32.03
CA ALA A 61 -15.04 -4.09 32.46
C ALA A 61 -14.07 -4.17 31.29
N GLY A 62 -14.37 -5.07 30.31
CA GLY A 62 -13.57 -5.20 29.09
C GLY A 62 -13.63 -3.95 28.22
N MET A 63 -14.83 -3.35 28.07
CA MET A 63 -14.98 -2.14 27.28
C MET A 63 -14.20 -0.95 27.86
N ARG A 64 -14.19 -0.76 29.17
CA ARG A 64 -13.37 0.30 29.80
C ARG A 64 -11.88 0.16 29.43
N ILE A 65 -11.32 -1.05 29.57
CA ILE A 65 -9.93 -1.32 29.20
C ILE A 65 -9.67 -1.02 27.72
N LEU A 66 -10.57 -1.44 26.84
CA LEU A 66 -10.43 -1.22 25.41
C LEU A 66 -10.49 0.29 25.07
N LEU A 67 -11.44 1.02 25.65
CA LEU A 67 -11.59 2.47 25.42
C LEU A 67 -10.39 3.27 25.95
N ASP A 68 -9.86 2.91 27.11
CA ASP A 68 -8.64 3.53 27.65
C ASP A 68 -7.44 3.27 26.74
N GLY A 69 -7.31 2.04 26.21
CA GLY A 69 -6.30 1.68 25.20
C GLY A 69 -6.45 2.50 23.91
N LEU A 70 -7.67 2.70 23.43
CA LEU A 70 -7.94 3.51 22.24
C LEU A 70 -7.63 5.00 22.45
N CYS A 71 -7.86 5.53 23.65
CA CYS A 71 -7.41 6.87 24.03
C CYS A 71 -5.89 6.98 24.05
N ALA A 72 -5.19 5.99 24.61
CA ALA A 72 -3.74 5.95 24.62
C ALA A 72 -3.14 5.85 23.20
N LEU A 73 -3.85 5.23 22.25
CA LEU A 73 -3.47 5.16 20.83
C LEU A 73 -3.86 6.41 20.02
N GLY A 74 -4.55 7.39 20.61
CA GLY A 74 -4.99 8.59 19.90
C GLY A 74 -6.14 8.33 18.91
N LEU A 75 -6.91 7.28 19.10
CA LEU A 75 -8.10 6.98 18.30
C LEU A 75 -9.38 7.51 18.95
N LEU A 76 -9.39 7.65 20.26
CA LEU A 76 -10.45 8.31 21.01
C LEU A 76 -9.89 9.43 21.89
N HIS A 77 -10.75 10.39 22.21
CA HIS A 77 -10.56 11.36 23.26
C HIS A 77 -11.47 11.04 24.44
N TRP A 78 -10.97 11.28 25.65
CA TRP A 78 -11.75 11.27 26.88
C TRP A 78 -11.80 12.68 27.45
N SER A 79 -12.99 13.23 27.65
CA SER A 79 -13.22 14.52 28.29
C SER A 79 -14.58 14.54 28.98
N ASP A 80 -14.62 15.09 30.22
CA ASP A 80 -15.83 15.32 30.99
C ASP A 80 -16.75 14.09 31.15
N GLY A 81 -16.12 12.92 31.29
CA GLY A 81 -16.85 11.66 31.44
C GLY A 81 -17.35 11.04 30.14
N ALA A 82 -16.94 11.56 28.97
CA ALA A 82 -17.39 11.12 27.66
C ALA A 82 -16.24 10.77 26.73
N TYR A 83 -16.43 9.71 25.93
CA TYR A 83 -15.56 9.35 24.80
C TYR A 83 -16.03 10.02 23.51
N SER A 84 -15.11 10.43 22.68
CA SER A 84 -15.36 10.96 21.34
C SER A 84 -14.27 10.50 20.36
N LEU A 85 -14.62 10.45 19.07
CA LEU A 85 -13.68 10.11 18.03
C LEU A 85 -12.63 11.20 17.85
N THR A 86 -11.39 10.83 17.59
CA THR A 86 -10.40 11.75 17.02
C THR A 86 -10.70 11.99 15.54
N PRO A 87 -10.20 13.08 14.93
CA PRO A 87 -10.35 13.31 13.49
C PRO A 87 -9.89 12.12 12.64
N THR A 88 -8.80 11.47 13.02
CA THR A 88 -8.29 10.26 12.37
C THR A 88 -9.29 9.11 12.45
N ALA A 89 -9.77 8.78 13.64
CA ALA A 89 -10.74 7.70 13.79
C ALA A 89 -12.05 8.00 13.05
N GLU A 90 -12.51 9.24 13.08
CA GLU A 90 -13.71 9.65 12.36
C GLU A 90 -13.54 9.52 10.84
N ALA A 91 -12.42 9.97 10.29
CA ALA A 91 -12.16 9.95 8.85
C ALA A 91 -12.01 8.52 8.30
N TYR A 92 -11.27 7.66 9.01
CA TYR A 92 -10.81 6.38 8.45
C TYR A 92 -11.53 5.14 9.00
N LEU A 93 -12.16 5.23 10.19
CA LEU A 93 -12.69 4.06 10.88
C LEU A 93 -14.24 4.09 11.06
N VAL A 94 -14.91 5.12 10.53
CA VAL A 94 -16.38 5.23 10.58
C VAL A 94 -16.96 4.93 9.19
N PRO A 95 -17.89 3.95 9.07
CA PRO A 95 -18.54 3.63 7.81
C PRO A 95 -19.25 4.84 7.18
N GLY A 96 -19.28 4.88 5.83
CA GLY A 96 -19.90 5.95 5.06
C GLY A 96 -19.02 7.18 4.84
N LYS A 97 -17.84 7.25 5.44
CA LYS A 97 -16.85 8.31 5.12
C LYS A 97 -16.15 7.98 3.80
N PRO A 98 -15.79 8.99 2.98
CA PRO A 98 -15.10 8.78 1.70
C PRO A 98 -13.74 8.05 1.81
N THR A 99 -13.11 8.15 2.98
CA THR A 99 -11.79 7.58 3.30
C THR A 99 -11.87 6.34 4.18
N TYR A 100 -13.07 5.79 4.40
CA TYR A 100 -13.27 4.63 5.26
C TYR A 100 -12.44 3.43 4.80
N CYS A 101 -11.54 2.95 5.66
CA CYS A 101 -10.62 1.85 5.36
C CYS A 101 -10.47 0.82 6.49
N ALA A 102 -11.34 0.85 7.51
CA ALA A 102 -11.29 -0.10 8.62
C ALA A 102 -11.26 -1.58 8.18
N PRO A 103 -12.03 -2.04 7.17
CA PRO A 103 -11.97 -3.43 6.69
C PRO A 103 -10.57 -3.84 6.22
N MET A 104 -9.84 -2.95 5.56
CA MET A 104 -8.47 -3.22 5.10
C MET A 104 -7.54 -3.57 6.28
N PHE A 105 -7.55 -2.73 7.34
CA PHE A 105 -6.76 -3.00 8.54
C PHE A 105 -7.18 -4.29 9.24
N LEU A 106 -8.48 -4.55 9.31
CA LEU A 106 -8.99 -5.76 9.94
C LEU A 106 -8.59 -7.03 9.18
N ASP A 107 -8.70 -7.01 7.86
CA ASP A 107 -8.32 -8.14 7.00
C ASP A 107 -6.81 -8.41 7.09
N ASP A 108 -5.99 -7.35 7.10
CA ASP A 108 -4.54 -7.48 7.26
C ASP A 108 -4.17 -8.07 8.62
N LEU A 109 -4.76 -7.58 9.71
CA LEU A 109 -4.54 -8.11 11.05
C LEU A 109 -4.99 -9.57 11.20
N ARG A 110 -6.04 -9.99 10.49
CA ARG A 110 -6.54 -11.38 10.47
C ARG A 110 -5.65 -12.30 9.64
N ALA A 111 -5.07 -11.80 8.55
CA ALA A 111 -4.18 -12.59 7.71
C ALA A 111 -3.00 -13.17 8.51
N TRP A 112 -2.49 -12.43 9.51
CA TRP A 112 -1.40 -12.88 10.38
C TRP A 112 -1.74 -14.07 11.29
N ASP A 113 -3.01 -14.37 11.54
CA ASP A 113 -3.41 -15.54 12.32
C ASP A 113 -3.00 -16.87 11.64
N HIS A 114 -2.76 -16.83 10.33
CA HIS A 114 -2.41 -17.99 9.51
C HIS A 114 -0.93 -18.06 9.14
N PHE A 115 -0.11 -17.05 9.50
CA PHE A 115 1.27 -16.95 9.03
C PHE A 115 2.12 -18.19 9.34
N THR A 116 2.08 -18.70 10.56
CA THR A 116 2.83 -19.92 10.95
C THR A 116 2.45 -21.14 10.10
N ASP A 117 1.15 -21.31 9.81
CA ASP A 117 0.67 -22.40 8.96
C ASP A 117 1.05 -22.18 7.50
N ASN A 118 1.01 -20.95 7.00
CA ASN A 118 1.46 -20.60 5.66
C ASN A 118 2.96 -20.93 5.50
N ILE A 119 3.80 -20.58 6.48
CA ILE A 119 5.23 -20.97 6.48
C ILE A 119 5.42 -22.48 6.47
N ARG A 120 4.67 -23.21 7.30
CA ARG A 120 4.79 -24.67 7.42
C ARG A 120 4.38 -25.42 6.15
N THR A 121 3.35 -24.94 5.48
CA THR A 121 2.72 -25.64 4.34
C THR A 121 3.09 -25.08 2.98
N GLY A 122 3.61 -23.86 2.91
CA GLY A 122 3.79 -23.11 1.67
C GLY A 122 2.47 -22.68 1.02
N GLN A 123 1.32 -22.89 1.71
CA GLN A 123 -0.01 -22.56 1.18
C GLN A 123 -0.55 -21.30 1.84
N VAL A 124 -0.82 -20.28 1.04
CA VAL A 124 -1.36 -19.00 1.46
C VAL A 124 -2.89 -19.05 1.46
N ARG A 125 -3.50 -18.70 2.59
CA ARG A 125 -4.97 -18.70 2.76
C ARG A 125 -5.62 -17.44 2.24
N THR A 126 -5.00 -16.29 2.45
CA THR A 126 -5.47 -14.98 2.00
C THR A 126 -4.82 -14.63 0.67
N ASP A 127 -5.58 -14.16 -0.31
CA ASP A 127 -5.02 -13.79 -1.61
C ASP A 127 -5.50 -12.39 -2.05
N TYR A 128 -4.68 -11.39 -1.78
CA TYR A 128 -4.95 -10.00 -2.16
C TYR A 128 -4.84 -9.76 -3.68
N ALA A 129 -4.26 -10.69 -4.44
CA ALA A 129 -4.30 -10.64 -5.90
C ALA A 129 -5.66 -11.07 -6.46
N SER A 130 -6.49 -11.81 -5.70
CA SER A 130 -7.78 -12.30 -6.15
C SER A 130 -8.81 -11.18 -6.40
N ALA A 131 -9.85 -11.49 -7.17
CA ALA A 131 -10.97 -10.58 -7.40
C ALA A 131 -11.72 -10.23 -6.10
N ASP A 132 -11.74 -11.14 -5.12
CA ASP A 132 -12.41 -10.95 -3.84
C ASP A 132 -11.78 -9.81 -3.00
N ALA A 133 -10.50 -9.50 -3.23
CA ALA A 133 -9.79 -8.42 -2.56
C ALA A 133 -10.06 -7.02 -3.16
N THR A 134 -10.98 -6.89 -4.13
CA THR A 134 -11.27 -5.59 -4.76
C THR A 134 -11.71 -4.53 -3.76
N GLY A 135 -12.53 -4.89 -2.78
CA GLY A 135 -12.95 -3.97 -1.71
C GLY A 135 -11.80 -3.50 -0.82
N LEU A 136 -10.84 -4.37 -0.54
CA LEU A 136 -9.62 -4.03 0.21
C LEU A 136 -8.80 -2.98 -0.53
N TRP A 137 -8.57 -3.17 -1.84
CA TRP A 137 -7.80 -2.23 -2.64
C TRP A 137 -8.51 -0.88 -2.83
N ALA A 138 -9.84 -0.90 -2.96
CA ALA A 138 -10.62 0.34 -2.98
C ALA A 138 -10.51 1.11 -1.65
N ALA A 139 -10.56 0.41 -0.51
CA ALA A 139 -10.36 1.00 0.80
C ALA A 139 -8.94 1.54 0.99
N PHE A 140 -7.92 0.80 0.51
CA PHE A 140 -6.53 1.29 0.49
C PHE A 140 -6.40 2.58 -0.33
N ALA A 141 -6.92 2.59 -1.56
CA ALA A 141 -6.89 3.79 -2.40
C ALA A 141 -7.64 4.96 -1.73
N ALA A 142 -8.81 4.70 -1.13
CA ALA A 142 -9.60 5.71 -0.45
C ALA A 142 -8.88 6.34 0.76
N SER A 143 -8.06 5.57 1.48
CA SER A 143 -7.27 6.09 2.59
C SER A 143 -6.29 7.21 2.17
N ARG A 144 -5.93 7.27 0.89
CA ARG A 144 -5.01 8.27 0.33
C ARG A 144 -5.68 9.58 -0.08
N LEU A 145 -7.01 9.65 -0.10
CA LEU A 145 -7.75 10.85 -0.53
C LEU A 145 -7.49 12.10 0.34
N LEU A 146 -7.04 11.96 1.58
CA LEU A 146 -6.71 13.08 2.45
C LEU A 146 -5.20 13.29 2.61
N THR A 147 -4.39 12.25 2.36
CA THR A 147 -2.93 12.29 2.62
C THR A 147 -2.10 12.58 1.37
N TRP A 148 -2.69 12.63 0.18
CA TRP A 148 -1.95 12.87 -1.05
C TRP A 148 -1.07 14.12 -1.06
N PRO A 149 -1.39 15.24 -0.36
CA PRO A 149 -0.51 16.39 -0.34
C PRO A 149 0.85 16.11 0.30
N ASP A 150 0.90 15.18 1.27
CA ASP A 150 2.11 14.81 1.99
C ASP A 150 3.08 14.01 1.08
N ASP A 151 2.53 13.31 0.09
CA ASP A 151 3.29 12.47 -0.84
C ASP A 151 3.92 13.27 -2.01
N LEU A 152 3.44 14.50 -2.30
CA LEU A 152 3.82 15.26 -3.48
C LEU A 152 5.33 15.53 -3.58
N ALA A 153 5.95 15.93 -2.48
CA ALA A 153 7.38 16.29 -2.49
C ALA A 153 8.24 15.06 -2.83
N VAL A 154 7.86 13.89 -2.31
CA VAL A 154 8.57 12.62 -2.57
C VAL A 154 8.42 12.22 -4.04
N TYR A 155 7.21 12.21 -4.58
CA TYR A 155 7.00 11.84 -5.99
C TYR A 155 7.67 12.83 -6.95
N ARG A 156 7.58 14.15 -6.72
CA ARG A 156 8.29 15.16 -7.53
C ARG A 156 9.80 14.91 -7.55
N ALA A 157 10.40 14.68 -6.40
CA ALA A 157 11.83 14.38 -6.30
C ALA A 157 12.20 13.12 -7.10
N ARG A 158 11.39 12.05 -7.01
CA ARG A 158 11.65 10.79 -7.72
C ARG A 158 11.48 10.95 -9.23
N TRP A 159 10.39 11.56 -9.70
CA TRP A 159 10.19 11.83 -11.12
C TRP A 159 11.29 12.73 -11.70
N SER A 160 11.70 13.76 -10.95
CA SER A 160 12.82 14.62 -11.35
C SER A 160 14.14 13.86 -11.50
N ALA A 161 14.46 12.97 -10.55
CA ALA A 161 15.66 12.14 -10.60
C ALA A 161 15.66 11.14 -11.77
N LEU A 162 14.47 10.74 -12.25
CA LEU A 162 14.30 9.90 -13.42
C LEU A 162 14.27 10.71 -14.75
N GLY A 163 14.37 12.03 -14.68
CA GLY A 163 14.26 12.91 -15.85
C GLY A 163 12.85 12.96 -16.43
N VAL A 164 11.82 12.85 -15.59
CA VAL A 164 10.41 12.97 -15.96
C VAL A 164 9.85 14.22 -15.28
N THR A 165 9.88 15.33 -15.96
CA THR A 165 9.40 16.64 -15.48
C THR A 165 8.75 17.41 -16.61
N ALA A 166 7.98 18.44 -16.29
CA ALA A 166 7.39 19.35 -17.30
C ALA A 166 8.42 19.97 -18.24
N SER A 167 9.67 20.19 -17.78
CA SER A 167 10.73 20.75 -18.60
C SER A 167 11.46 19.74 -19.48
N SER A 168 11.61 18.49 -19.00
CA SER A 168 12.32 17.42 -19.74
C SER A 168 11.41 16.61 -20.65
N MET A 169 10.12 16.50 -20.33
CA MET A 169 9.11 15.73 -21.07
C MET A 169 7.78 16.52 -21.09
N PRO A 170 7.72 17.70 -21.73
CA PRO A 170 6.49 18.49 -21.75
C PRO A 170 5.37 17.74 -22.47
N GLY A 171 4.17 17.77 -21.89
CA GLY A 171 3.00 17.09 -22.45
C GLY A 171 3.07 15.56 -22.34
N ALA A 172 3.86 14.99 -21.43
CA ALA A 172 4.02 13.56 -21.30
C ALA A 172 2.67 12.83 -21.16
N ARG A 173 2.50 11.77 -21.96
CA ARG A 173 1.38 10.81 -21.84
C ARG A 173 1.81 9.66 -20.94
N VAL A 174 1.20 9.59 -19.77
CA VAL A 174 1.57 8.61 -18.74
C VAL A 174 0.54 7.51 -18.68
N LEU A 175 0.99 6.26 -18.69
CA LEU A 175 0.20 5.07 -18.40
C LEU A 175 0.53 4.59 -16.99
N ASP A 176 -0.47 4.45 -16.13
CA ASP A 176 -0.34 3.95 -14.76
C ASP A 176 -1.03 2.59 -14.65
N VAL A 177 -0.25 1.51 -14.52
CA VAL A 177 -0.75 0.13 -14.50
C VAL A 177 -0.84 -0.37 -13.07
N GLY A 178 -2.06 -0.71 -12.62
CA GLY A 178 -2.34 -0.93 -11.21
C GLY A 178 -2.30 0.39 -10.45
N CYS A 179 -3.04 1.38 -10.97
CA CYS A 179 -2.84 2.78 -10.59
C CYS A 179 -3.21 3.09 -9.12
N GLY A 180 -4.00 2.22 -8.46
CA GLY A 180 -4.49 2.56 -7.12
C GLY A 180 -5.18 3.93 -7.11
N PRO A 181 -4.81 4.84 -6.20
CA PRO A 181 -5.28 6.23 -6.20
C PRO A 181 -4.63 7.10 -7.28
N ALA A 182 -3.65 6.58 -8.02
CA ALA A 182 -2.87 7.25 -9.06
C ALA A 182 -2.05 8.49 -8.59
N THR A 183 -1.80 8.64 -7.28
CA THR A 183 -1.11 9.84 -6.75
C THR A 183 0.22 10.10 -7.44
N ALA A 184 1.04 9.05 -7.64
CA ALA A 184 2.36 9.18 -8.25
C ALA A 184 2.31 9.73 -9.68
N SER A 185 1.32 9.29 -10.47
CA SER A 185 1.18 9.71 -11.87
C SER A 185 0.44 11.05 -12.00
N LEU A 186 -0.57 11.28 -11.16
CA LEU A 186 -1.34 12.52 -11.17
C LEU A 186 -0.48 13.76 -10.83
N VAL A 187 0.61 13.61 -10.06
CA VAL A 187 1.54 14.70 -9.78
C VAL A 187 2.18 15.22 -11.05
N LEU A 188 2.42 14.38 -12.07
CA LEU A 188 2.95 14.83 -13.37
C LEU A 188 1.95 15.71 -14.11
N ALA A 189 0.66 15.36 -14.08
CA ALA A 189 -0.40 16.20 -14.64
C ALA A 189 -0.68 17.45 -13.81
N LEU A 190 -0.40 17.44 -12.51
CA LEU A 190 -0.50 18.61 -11.64
C LEU A 190 0.59 19.64 -11.98
N ASP A 191 1.81 19.19 -12.26
CA ASP A 191 2.97 20.04 -12.50
C ASP A 191 3.11 20.48 -13.97
N ASP A 192 2.49 19.74 -14.92
CA ASP A 192 2.44 20.08 -16.33
C ASP A 192 0.98 20.14 -16.83
N PRO A 193 0.47 21.33 -17.19
CA PRO A 193 -0.90 21.50 -17.66
C PRO A 193 -1.17 20.80 -19.02
N THR A 194 -0.16 20.32 -19.71
CA THR A 194 -0.27 19.60 -20.98
C THR A 194 -0.10 18.09 -20.86
N ALA A 195 0.40 17.61 -19.73
CA ALA A 195 0.55 16.18 -19.48
C ALA A 195 -0.82 15.49 -19.23
N THR A 196 -0.91 14.22 -19.62
CA THR A 196 -2.11 13.39 -19.45
C THR A 196 -1.79 12.07 -18.75
N VAL A 197 -2.73 11.55 -17.99
CA VAL A 197 -2.61 10.26 -17.28
C VAL A 197 -3.74 9.32 -17.72
N ALA A 198 -3.38 8.10 -18.10
CA ALA A 198 -4.31 7.00 -18.29
C ALA A 198 -3.99 5.92 -17.25
N GLY A 199 -4.94 5.55 -16.41
CA GLY A 199 -4.75 4.51 -15.38
C GLY A 199 -5.64 3.29 -15.63
N ILE A 200 -5.16 2.12 -15.23
CA ILE A 200 -5.94 0.89 -15.20
C ILE A 200 -5.84 0.24 -13.82
N ASP A 201 -6.99 -0.14 -13.27
CA ASP A 201 -7.11 -0.90 -12.02
C ASP A 201 -8.53 -1.49 -11.95
N ARG A 202 -8.86 -2.17 -10.85
CA ARG A 202 -10.20 -2.72 -10.58
C ARG A 202 -11.25 -1.59 -10.51
N GLY A 203 -12.49 -1.88 -10.91
CA GLY A 203 -13.56 -0.88 -11.00
C GLY A 203 -13.68 0.07 -9.80
N PRO A 204 -13.90 -0.44 -8.57
CA PRO A 204 -14.00 0.41 -7.38
C PRO A 204 -12.73 1.22 -7.07
N VAL A 205 -11.54 0.74 -7.50
CA VAL A 205 -10.28 1.46 -7.31
C VAL A 205 -10.17 2.65 -8.25
N VAL A 206 -10.52 2.46 -9.53
CA VAL A 206 -10.48 3.56 -10.53
C VAL A 206 -11.49 4.66 -10.22
N GLU A 207 -12.59 4.34 -9.54
CA GLU A 207 -13.53 5.35 -9.04
C GLU A 207 -12.87 6.27 -7.99
N VAL A 208 -12.00 5.70 -7.15
CA VAL A 208 -11.22 6.47 -6.17
C VAL A 208 -10.18 7.34 -6.87
N ALA A 209 -9.46 6.78 -7.87
CA ALA A 209 -8.50 7.55 -8.66
C ALA A 209 -9.16 8.75 -9.36
N GLY A 210 -10.38 8.57 -9.89
CA GLY A 210 -11.17 9.67 -10.45
C GLY A 210 -11.46 10.77 -9.43
N ARG A 211 -11.90 10.41 -8.22
CA ARG A 211 -12.12 11.39 -7.13
C ARG A 211 -10.85 12.11 -6.71
N LEU A 212 -9.71 11.41 -6.71
CA LEU A 212 -8.43 12.07 -6.42
C LEU A 212 -8.04 13.04 -7.52
N ALA A 213 -8.20 12.67 -8.80
CA ALA A 213 -7.95 13.57 -9.93
C ALA A 213 -8.83 14.84 -9.87
N GLU A 214 -10.10 14.70 -9.44
CA GLU A 214 -10.97 15.85 -9.17
C GLU A 214 -10.44 16.73 -8.04
N ALA A 215 -10.07 16.12 -6.90
CA ALA A 215 -9.52 16.83 -5.75
C ALA A 215 -8.19 17.56 -6.07
N MET A 216 -7.38 17.00 -6.95
CA MET A 216 -6.15 17.61 -7.46
C MET A 216 -6.37 18.64 -8.58
N GLY A 217 -7.60 18.78 -9.11
CA GLY A 217 -7.91 19.71 -10.21
C GLY A 217 -7.38 19.27 -11.58
N VAL A 218 -7.11 17.98 -11.78
CA VAL A 218 -6.51 17.43 -13.01
C VAL A 218 -7.44 16.45 -13.75
N ALA A 219 -8.68 16.29 -13.32
CA ALA A 219 -9.63 15.30 -13.85
C ALA A 219 -9.84 15.40 -15.37
N SER A 220 -9.78 16.59 -15.97
CA SER A 220 -9.92 16.76 -17.43
C SER A 220 -8.76 16.18 -18.25
N ARG A 221 -7.66 15.81 -17.58
CA ARG A 221 -6.43 15.26 -18.19
C ARG A 221 -6.08 13.89 -17.64
N ALA A 222 -6.99 13.27 -16.88
CA ALA A 222 -6.85 11.94 -16.33
C ALA A 222 -8.01 11.07 -16.81
N SER A 223 -7.72 9.84 -17.20
CA SER A 223 -8.72 8.83 -17.59
C SER A 223 -8.41 7.50 -16.91
N PHE A 224 -9.42 6.84 -16.39
CA PHE A 224 -9.23 5.59 -15.67
C PHE A 224 -10.14 4.49 -16.23
N VAL A 225 -9.58 3.33 -16.48
CA VAL A 225 -10.25 2.17 -17.07
C VAL A 225 -10.30 1.03 -16.07
N ALA A 226 -11.50 0.52 -15.81
CA ALA A 226 -11.66 -0.69 -15.02
C ALA A 226 -11.17 -1.90 -15.82
N GLY A 227 -10.21 -2.65 -15.27
CA GLY A 227 -9.63 -3.81 -15.94
C GLY A 227 -8.65 -4.58 -15.09
N ASP A 228 -8.08 -5.62 -15.68
CA ASP A 228 -7.02 -6.43 -15.11
C ASP A 228 -5.67 -5.93 -15.63
N VAL A 229 -4.71 -5.74 -14.72
CA VAL A 229 -3.35 -5.26 -15.03
C VAL A 229 -2.58 -6.19 -15.98
N THR A 230 -2.99 -7.44 -16.11
CA THR A 230 -2.42 -8.41 -17.06
C THR A 230 -3.01 -8.31 -18.46
N THR A 231 -4.05 -7.48 -18.67
CA THR A 231 -4.79 -7.35 -19.94
C THR A 231 -5.01 -5.89 -20.31
N LEU A 232 -4.10 -5.30 -21.08
CA LEU A 232 -4.06 -3.87 -21.40
C LEU A 232 -4.71 -3.50 -22.75
N GLN A 233 -5.56 -4.36 -23.32
CA GLN A 233 -6.10 -4.23 -24.68
C GLN A 233 -7.03 -3.01 -24.89
N ARG A 234 -7.51 -2.38 -23.82
CA ARG A 234 -8.42 -1.22 -23.88
C ARG A 234 -7.71 0.13 -23.81
N LEU A 235 -6.38 0.11 -23.86
CA LEU A 235 -5.57 1.32 -23.72
C LEU A 235 -4.98 1.70 -25.06
N ASP A 236 -5.16 2.97 -25.44
CA ASP A 236 -4.71 3.52 -26.71
C ASP A 236 -3.40 4.32 -26.51
N GLY A 237 -2.27 3.70 -26.89
CA GLY A 237 -0.97 4.36 -26.95
C GLY A 237 -0.85 5.35 -28.11
N PRO A 238 0.33 5.90 -28.37
CA PRO A 238 1.56 5.67 -27.63
C PRO A 238 1.63 6.47 -26.33
N PHE A 239 2.30 5.93 -25.31
CA PHE A 239 2.63 6.58 -24.05
C PHE A 239 4.12 6.90 -23.99
N ASP A 240 4.49 8.00 -23.32
CA ASP A 240 5.88 8.38 -23.11
C ASP A 240 6.47 7.70 -21.88
N VAL A 241 5.63 7.49 -20.86
CA VAL A 241 5.98 6.83 -19.61
C VAL A 241 4.92 5.78 -19.27
N ALA A 242 5.34 4.55 -18.96
CA ALA A 242 4.51 3.57 -18.27
C ALA A 242 5.02 3.40 -16.84
N PHE A 243 4.13 3.48 -15.87
CA PHE A 243 4.43 3.39 -14.45
C PHE A 243 3.76 2.16 -13.81
N PHE A 244 4.50 1.48 -12.95
CA PHE A 244 4.02 0.42 -12.07
C PHE A 244 4.43 0.76 -10.65
N GLY A 245 3.47 0.96 -9.77
CA GLY A 245 3.72 1.26 -8.37
C GLY A 245 3.14 0.19 -7.44
N TRP A 246 3.98 -0.67 -6.85
CA TRP A 246 3.57 -1.66 -5.85
C TRP A 246 2.51 -2.66 -6.37
N VAL A 247 2.66 -3.15 -7.60
CA VAL A 247 1.69 -4.06 -8.22
C VAL A 247 2.30 -5.33 -8.78
N LEU A 248 3.54 -5.26 -9.32
CA LEU A 248 4.15 -6.42 -9.98
C LEU A 248 4.46 -7.56 -9.01
N HIS A 249 4.70 -7.26 -7.75
CA HIS A 249 4.95 -8.26 -6.71
C HIS A 249 3.72 -9.15 -6.41
N PHE A 250 2.52 -8.80 -6.87
CA PHE A 250 1.34 -9.67 -6.80
C PHE A 250 1.23 -10.66 -7.96
N LEU A 251 2.05 -10.51 -8.99
CA LEU A 251 2.03 -11.32 -10.20
C LEU A 251 3.15 -12.36 -10.18
N ASP A 252 2.95 -13.48 -10.87
CA ASP A 252 4.04 -14.41 -11.16
C ASP A 252 4.88 -13.95 -12.36
N PRO A 253 6.07 -14.53 -12.58
CA PRO A 253 6.96 -14.12 -13.66
C PRO A 253 6.34 -14.23 -15.06
N VAL A 254 5.41 -15.16 -15.29
CA VAL A 254 4.76 -15.36 -16.60
C VAL A 254 3.81 -14.18 -16.89
N ASP A 255 3.00 -13.81 -15.90
CA ASP A 255 2.08 -12.68 -16.00
C ASP A 255 2.85 -11.36 -16.08
N ILE A 256 3.93 -11.17 -15.29
CA ILE A 256 4.82 -10.01 -15.40
C ILE A 256 5.37 -9.90 -16.83
N GLY A 257 6.00 -10.95 -17.35
CA GLY A 257 6.58 -10.93 -18.68
C GLY A 257 5.53 -10.65 -19.78
N SER A 258 4.31 -11.20 -19.66
CA SER A 258 3.21 -10.90 -20.56
C SER A 258 2.79 -9.43 -20.50
N THR A 259 2.63 -8.88 -19.30
CA THR A 259 2.24 -7.49 -19.08
C THR A 259 3.31 -6.52 -19.59
N LEU A 260 4.57 -6.79 -19.32
CA LEU A 260 5.69 -5.97 -19.81
C LEU A 260 5.76 -5.92 -21.35
N ARG A 261 5.52 -7.03 -22.03
CA ARG A 261 5.43 -7.05 -23.51
C ARG A 261 4.24 -6.25 -24.04
N GLN A 262 3.12 -6.23 -23.34
CA GLN A 262 1.97 -5.38 -23.71
C GLN A 262 2.33 -3.90 -23.54
N VAL A 263 2.91 -3.53 -22.40
CA VAL A 263 3.39 -2.16 -22.13
C VAL A 263 4.42 -1.71 -23.18
N HIS A 264 5.37 -2.57 -23.54
CA HIS A 264 6.36 -2.26 -24.57
C HIS A 264 5.69 -1.83 -25.90
N ARG A 265 4.62 -2.49 -26.31
CA ARG A 265 3.87 -2.12 -27.54
C ARG A 265 3.11 -0.81 -27.40
N LEU A 266 2.65 -0.46 -26.19
CA LEU A 266 1.91 0.77 -25.89
C LEU A 266 2.79 1.99 -25.72
N LEU A 267 4.10 1.84 -25.52
CA LEU A 267 5.03 2.96 -25.39
C LEU A 267 5.40 3.57 -26.74
N ALA A 268 5.69 4.86 -26.73
CA ALA A 268 6.34 5.55 -27.85
C ALA A 268 7.76 4.98 -28.11
N PRO A 269 8.35 5.16 -29.31
CA PRO A 269 9.70 4.65 -29.58
C PRO A 269 10.78 5.15 -28.61
N THR A 270 10.61 6.37 -28.05
CA THR A 270 11.49 6.95 -27.05
C THR A 270 10.93 6.82 -25.62
N GLY A 271 9.85 6.05 -25.47
CA GLY A 271 9.16 5.86 -24.21
C GLY A 271 9.96 5.03 -23.21
N ARG A 272 9.57 5.12 -21.96
CA ARG A 272 10.21 4.39 -20.86
C ARG A 272 9.19 3.73 -19.94
N ILE A 273 9.62 2.66 -19.32
CA ILE A 273 8.94 2.07 -18.18
C ILE A 273 9.63 2.51 -16.88
N VAL A 274 8.83 2.80 -15.87
CA VAL A 274 9.26 3.11 -14.51
C VAL A 274 8.55 2.17 -13.55
N ILE A 275 9.29 1.53 -12.68
CA ILE A 275 8.77 0.56 -11.71
C ILE A 275 9.20 1.01 -10.30
N LEU A 276 8.23 1.10 -9.41
CA LEU A 276 8.41 1.31 -7.97
C LEU A 276 8.06 0.00 -7.27
N GLU A 277 9.08 -0.69 -6.73
CA GLU A 277 8.92 -1.99 -6.11
C GLU A 277 9.96 -2.23 -5.01
N ILE A 278 9.70 -3.19 -4.14
CA ILE A 278 10.67 -3.69 -3.19
C ILE A 278 11.80 -4.38 -3.96
N LEU A 279 13.03 -3.93 -3.76
CA LEU A 279 14.21 -4.41 -4.49
C LEU A 279 15.29 -4.91 -3.52
N PRO A 280 15.08 -6.05 -2.84
CA PRO A 280 16.05 -6.56 -1.89
C PRO A 280 17.34 -6.98 -2.59
N THR A 281 18.44 -6.81 -1.89
CA THR A 281 19.76 -7.35 -2.30
C THR A 281 20.00 -8.63 -1.48
N PRO A 282 20.07 -9.81 -2.10
CA PRO A 282 20.24 -11.06 -1.36
C PRO A 282 21.47 -11.03 -0.45
N GLY A 283 21.27 -11.41 0.83
CA GLY A 283 22.36 -11.43 1.82
C GLY A 283 22.69 -10.06 2.44
N VAL A 284 21.98 -8.99 2.08
CA VAL A 284 22.16 -7.65 2.64
C VAL A 284 20.88 -7.29 3.43
N PHE A 285 20.99 -7.10 4.74
CA PHE A 285 19.86 -6.89 5.66
C PHE A 285 19.91 -5.52 6.34
N ASP A 286 20.50 -4.52 5.71
CA ASP A 286 20.64 -3.14 6.18
C ASP A 286 19.31 -2.34 6.09
N ASP A 287 18.35 -2.82 5.30
CA ASP A 287 16.99 -2.30 5.21
C ASP A 287 15.99 -3.42 5.56
N PRO A 288 15.64 -3.59 6.84
CA PRO A 288 14.78 -4.68 7.29
C PRO A 288 13.36 -4.59 6.69
N ASP A 289 12.87 -3.40 6.36
CA ASP A 289 11.50 -3.22 5.83
C ASP A 289 11.28 -3.98 4.53
N GLN A 290 12.32 -4.15 3.70
CA GLN A 290 12.23 -4.93 2.46
C GLN A 290 11.90 -6.41 2.73
N TYR A 291 12.51 -6.98 3.77
CA TYR A 291 12.32 -8.38 4.13
C TYR A 291 11.06 -8.62 4.94
N LEU A 292 10.68 -7.67 5.80
CA LEU A 292 9.40 -7.70 6.53
C LEU A 292 8.23 -7.60 5.55
N THR A 293 8.34 -6.73 4.52
CA THR A 293 7.33 -6.65 3.47
C THR A 293 7.28 -7.93 2.63
N ALA A 294 8.43 -8.59 2.39
CA ALA A 294 8.44 -9.90 1.72
C ALA A 294 7.69 -10.97 2.54
N ALA A 295 7.82 -10.95 3.87
CA ALA A 295 7.07 -11.84 4.75
C ALA A 295 5.56 -11.54 4.74
N TRP A 296 5.19 -10.25 4.74
CA TRP A 296 3.80 -9.83 4.56
C TRP A 296 3.25 -10.31 3.22
N LEU A 297 3.95 -10.07 2.12
CA LEU A 297 3.53 -10.49 0.78
C LEU A 297 3.36 -12.01 0.68
N PHE A 298 4.31 -12.79 1.25
CA PHE A 298 4.17 -14.24 1.33
C PHE A 298 2.88 -14.64 2.06
N ASN A 299 2.43 -13.87 3.02
CA ASN A 299 1.22 -14.16 3.81
C ASN A 299 -0.09 -13.84 3.06
N VAL A 300 -0.06 -12.95 2.06
CA VAL A 300 -1.26 -12.40 1.41
C VAL A 300 -1.28 -12.54 -0.12
N ALA A 301 -0.30 -13.21 -0.72
CA ALA A 301 -0.26 -13.41 -2.18
C ALA A 301 0.10 -14.87 -2.52
N ARG A 302 -0.77 -15.54 -3.27
CA ARG A 302 -0.55 -16.95 -3.67
C ARG A 302 0.46 -17.12 -4.80
N ARG A 303 0.60 -16.15 -5.67
CA ARG A 303 1.39 -16.23 -6.91
C ARG A 303 2.53 -15.25 -6.96
N GLY A 304 2.39 -14.13 -6.25
CA GLY A 304 3.37 -13.07 -6.20
C GLY A 304 4.49 -13.34 -5.20
N ARG A 305 5.57 -12.61 -5.37
CA ARG A 305 6.69 -12.54 -4.42
C ARG A 305 7.50 -11.28 -4.62
N VAL A 306 8.38 -10.97 -3.71
CA VAL A 306 9.38 -9.92 -3.90
C VAL A 306 10.43 -10.42 -4.89
N TYR A 307 10.78 -9.57 -5.85
CA TYR A 307 11.80 -9.84 -6.89
C TYR A 307 12.99 -8.91 -6.71
N THR A 308 14.18 -9.39 -7.01
CA THR A 308 15.39 -8.56 -6.98
C THR A 308 15.44 -7.61 -8.18
N PHE A 309 16.36 -6.63 -8.12
CA PHE A 309 16.62 -5.77 -9.28
C PHE A 309 17.04 -6.57 -10.51
N GLU A 310 17.89 -7.59 -10.34
CA GLU A 310 18.41 -8.45 -11.41
C GLU A 310 17.28 -9.24 -12.08
N GLU A 311 16.31 -9.73 -11.30
CA GLU A 311 15.16 -10.44 -11.84
C GLU A 311 14.27 -9.50 -12.65
N TYR A 312 13.99 -8.29 -12.17
CA TYR A 312 13.26 -7.29 -12.98
C TYR A 312 14.04 -6.88 -14.23
N ALA A 313 15.34 -6.69 -14.14
CA ALA A 313 16.17 -6.36 -15.30
C ALA A 313 16.15 -7.45 -16.37
N ALA A 314 16.17 -8.73 -15.97
CA ALA A 314 16.04 -9.86 -16.88
C ALA A 314 14.65 -9.88 -17.55
N MET A 315 13.55 -9.77 -16.78
CA MET A 315 12.19 -9.75 -17.32
C MET A 315 11.96 -8.56 -18.27
N LEU A 316 12.52 -7.39 -17.97
CA LEU A 316 12.47 -6.22 -18.86
C LEU A 316 13.22 -6.47 -20.17
N SER A 317 14.42 -7.03 -20.12
CA SER A 317 15.21 -7.39 -21.30
C SER A 317 14.48 -8.39 -22.18
N GLU A 318 13.88 -9.44 -21.61
CA GLU A 318 13.06 -10.43 -22.32
C GLU A 318 11.80 -9.84 -22.95
N ALA A 319 11.27 -8.76 -22.38
CA ALA A 319 10.11 -8.03 -22.90
C ALA A 319 10.47 -7.00 -23.99
N GLY A 320 11.77 -6.81 -24.30
CA GLY A 320 12.23 -5.92 -25.37
C GLY A 320 12.68 -4.54 -24.89
N PHE A 321 12.86 -4.34 -23.57
CA PHE A 321 13.40 -3.09 -23.05
C PHE A 321 14.93 -3.08 -23.06
N GLY A 322 15.51 -1.90 -23.14
CA GLY A 322 16.94 -1.69 -22.94
C GLY A 322 17.39 -1.94 -21.49
N PRO A 323 18.67 -1.71 -21.18
CA PRO A 323 19.21 -1.95 -19.83
C PRO A 323 18.43 -1.22 -18.74
N ALA A 324 18.00 -1.95 -17.73
CA ALA A 324 17.38 -1.38 -16.54
C ALA A 324 18.40 -0.60 -15.70
N ARG A 325 17.94 0.49 -15.07
CA ARG A 325 18.75 1.32 -14.16
C ARG A 325 17.95 1.53 -12.87
N ARG A 326 18.58 1.23 -11.73
CA ARG A 326 18.04 1.54 -10.41
C ARG A 326 18.29 3.01 -10.06
N LEU A 327 17.34 3.67 -9.46
CA LEU A 327 17.54 4.99 -8.86
C LEU A 327 18.26 4.79 -7.51
N GLU A 328 19.39 5.44 -7.34
CA GLU A 328 20.20 5.34 -6.13
C GLU A 328 19.41 5.78 -4.88
N GLY A 329 19.51 5.02 -3.81
CA GLY A 329 18.80 5.28 -2.54
C GLY A 329 17.29 5.23 -2.61
N ALA A 330 16.72 4.55 -3.62
CA ALA A 330 15.27 4.42 -3.75
C ALA A 330 14.84 3.10 -4.40
N PRO A 331 13.65 2.60 -4.08
CA PRO A 331 13.11 1.37 -4.65
C PRO A 331 12.49 1.59 -6.05
N TRP A 332 13.11 2.44 -6.86
CA TRP A 332 12.66 2.78 -8.20
C TRP A 332 13.68 2.31 -9.24
N LEU A 333 13.18 1.79 -10.36
CA LEU A 333 13.99 1.46 -11.52
C LEU A 333 13.30 1.95 -12.81
N GLN A 334 14.09 2.12 -13.86
CA GLN A 334 13.59 2.46 -15.19
C GLN A 334 14.33 1.71 -16.29
N ALA A 335 13.67 1.51 -17.41
CA ALA A 335 14.27 1.06 -18.66
C ALA A 335 13.63 1.77 -19.86
N MET A 336 14.41 2.00 -20.92
CA MET A 336 13.91 2.60 -22.14
C MET A 336 13.32 1.52 -23.04
N ARG A 337 12.29 1.86 -23.81
CA ARG A 337 11.89 1.03 -24.96
C ARG A 337 13.04 0.94 -25.95
N SER A 338 13.44 -0.27 -26.34
CA SER A 338 14.50 -0.51 -27.33
C SER A 338 13.91 -0.86 -28.69
#